data_19c8f953c7b50fd3b9b67963e28c460e
#
_entry.id   19c8f953c7b50fd3b9b67963e28c460e
#
_cell.length_a   1.000
_cell.length_b   1.000
_cell.length_c   1.000
_cell.angle_alpha   90.00
_cell.angle_beta   90.00
_cell.angle_gamma   90.00
#
_symmetry.space_group_name_H-M   'P 1'
#
loop_
_entity.id
_entity.type
_entity.pdbx_description
1 polymer ?
#
loop_
_entity_poly.entity_id
_entity_poly.type
_entity_poly.pdbx_seq_one_letter_code
_entity_poly.pdbx_strand_id
1 'polypeptide(L)'
;MSQRTSPERKRRDWWKAAFIGVAAVALVGGVAWALLGSSFLVVRTVRTTGSHVPRATVLDAAGIKLGTPLARIDTGAIARRVERITQVQSARVTLSWPDSVVIWTRRRAAVFTVRAGQRYAAVDSYGVVLRTAASRPAGLIMLLPAAGQTGWTGPDQRLRRDPSVLAAGAVVRGMPAWLRGRITTVEAAGPANVILILRGGVRVSWGSSGHGPAKAKEMAILLRTNARYYDVSDPATAVTGSAGDTGSESG
;
A
#
# COMPACT_ATOMS: atom_id res chain seq x y z
N MET A 1 35.90 72.60 1.38
CA MET A 1 34.65 72.33 2.10
C MET A 1 34.58 70.84 2.36
N SER A 2 35.00 70.38 3.55
CA SER A 2 35.01 68.98 3.95
C SER A 2 33.75 68.71 4.74
N GLN A 3 32.88 67.82 4.22
CA GLN A 3 31.71 67.31 4.94
C GLN A 3 32.16 66.22 5.89
N ARG A 4 32.12 66.50 7.18
CA ARG A 4 32.25 65.47 8.24
C ARG A 4 30.94 64.73 8.35
N THR A 5 30.92 63.48 7.86
CA THR A 5 29.84 62.56 8.08
C THR A 5 29.90 62.01 9.52
N SER A 6 28.91 62.37 10.32
CA SER A 6 28.82 62.04 11.75
C SER A 6 28.67 60.52 11.97
N PRO A 7 29.43 59.87 12.88
CA PRO A 7 29.38 58.44 13.16
C PRO A 7 28.17 58.00 13.99
N GLU A 8 27.29 58.88 14.41
CA GLU A 8 26.20 58.59 15.33
C GLU A 8 25.01 57.81 14.71
N ARG A 9 24.77 57.94 13.39
CA ARG A 9 23.67 57.22 12.73
C ARG A 9 23.89 55.71 12.68
N LYS A 10 25.13 55.24 12.48
CA LYS A 10 25.45 53.79 12.36
C LYS A 10 25.27 53.02 13.68
N ARG A 11 25.49 53.69 14.83
CA ARG A 11 25.35 53.10 16.16
C ARG A 11 23.89 52.88 16.57
N ARG A 12 22.99 53.76 16.11
CA ARG A 12 21.57 53.72 16.42
C ARG A 12 20.82 52.63 15.64
N ASP A 13 21.27 52.33 14.43
CA ASP A 13 20.66 51.28 13.61
C ASP A 13 21.09 49.89 14.05
N TRP A 14 22.30 49.71 14.59
CA TRP A 14 22.77 48.46 15.16
C TRP A 14 21.98 48.05 16.40
N TRP A 15 21.61 48.99 17.25
CA TRP A 15 20.76 48.72 18.40
C TRP A 15 19.36 48.24 18.01
N LYS A 16 18.79 48.83 16.97
CA LYS A 16 17.51 48.38 16.42
C LYS A 16 17.62 46.96 15.85
N ALA A 17 18.68 46.67 15.11
CA ALA A 17 18.94 45.35 14.57
C ALA A 17 19.14 44.30 15.69
N ALA A 18 19.90 44.65 16.73
CA ALA A 18 20.09 43.81 17.91
C ALA A 18 18.76 43.56 18.66
N PHE A 19 17.97 44.63 18.85
CA PHE A 19 16.66 44.51 19.50
C PHE A 19 15.68 43.61 18.71
N ILE A 20 15.62 43.78 17.38
CA ILE A 20 14.81 42.96 16.49
C ILE A 20 15.29 41.49 16.55
N GLY A 21 16.61 41.26 16.57
CA GLY A 21 17.19 39.92 16.70
C GLY A 21 16.79 39.24 18.01
N VAL A 22 16.92 39.95 19.14
CA VAL A 22 16.52 39.45 20.46
C VAL A 22 15.00 39.18 20.53
N ALA A 23 14.19 40.10 19.99
CA ALA A 23 12.73 39.94 19.93
C ALA A 23 12.32 38.74 19.08
N ALA A 24 12.99 38.51 17.95
CA ALA A 24 12.76 37.35 17.09
C ALA A 24 13.11 36.03 17.81
N VAL A 25 14.26 35.98 18.49
CA VAL A 25 14.68 34.83 19.29
C VAL A 25 13.72 34.57 20.44
N ALA A 26 13.29 35.61 21.16
CA ALA A 26 12.32 35.49 22.23
C ALA A 26 10.95 35.02 21.73
N LEU A 27 10.50 35.50 20.56
CA LEU A 27 9.28 35.07 19.91
C LEU A 27 9.35 33.58 19.51
N VAL A 28 10.43 33.18 18.83
CA VAL A 28 10.64 31.79 18.42
C VAL A 28 10.76 30.87 19.65
N GLY A 29 11.51 31.30 20.66
CA GLY A 29 11.64 30.54 21.92
C GLY A 29 10.31 30.43 22.67
N GLY A 30 9.52 31.50 22.73
CA GLY A 30 8.18 31.50 23.31
C GLY A 30 7.20 30.62 22.58
N VAL A 31 7.20 30.67 21.25
CA VAL A 31 6.38 29.75 20.41
C VAL A 31 6.82 28.31 20.58
N ALA A 32 8.12 28.02 20.57
CA ALA A 32 8.65 26.68 20.79
C ALA A 32 8.27 26.16 22.19
N TRP A 33 8.39 27.00 23.22
CA TRP A 33 7.98 26.65 24.58
C TRP A 33 6.47 26.40 24.68
N ALA A 34 5.65 27.24 24.03
CA ALA A 34 4.20 27.04 24.00
C ALA A 34 3.80 25.76 23.27
N LEU A 35 4.45 25.39 22.16
CA LEU A 35 4.18 24.17 21.40
C LEU A 35 4.67 22.90 22.11
N LEU A 36 5.80 22.95 22.81
CA LEU A 36 6.46 21.79 23.38
C LEU A 36 6.16 21.58 24.87
N GLY A 37 5.82 22.63 25.60
CA GLY A 37 5.64 22.66 27.04
C GLY A 37 4.22 22.99 27.52
N SER A 38 3.37 23.53 26.67
CA SER A 38 2.01 23.93 27.06
C SER A 38 1.08 22.73 27.24
N SER A 39 0.37 22.68 28.36
CA SER A 39 -0.71 21.72 28.62
C SER A 39 -1.95 21.92 27.74
N PHE A 40 -2.00 22.98 26.93
CA PHE A 40 -3.10 23.24 25.99
C PHE A 40 -3.00 22.39 24.70
N LEU A 41 -1.79 22.04 24.26
CA LEU A 41 -1.55 21.31 23.00
C LEU A 41 -1.15 19.86 23.26
N VAL A 42 -1.87 19.19 24.13
CA VAL A 42 -1.65 17.79 24.47
C VAL A 42 -2.76 16.91 23.93
N VAL A 43 -2.45 15.65 23.65
CA VAL A 43 -3.45 14.66 23.21
C VAL A 43 -4.48 14.43 24.31
N ARG A 44 -5.70 14.86 24.08
CA ARG A 44 -6.87 14.58 24.94
C ARG A 44 -7.79 13.55 24.30
N THR A 45 -7.85 13.55 22.97
CA THR A 45 -8.76 12.67 22.24
C THR A 45 -8.02 11.91 21.14
N VAL A 46 -8.26 10.60 21.05
CA VAL A 46 -7.84 9.77 19.93
C VAL A 46 -9.08 9.23 19.23
N ARG A 47 -9.23 9.58 17.95
CA ARG A 47 -10.34 9.11 17.11
C ARG A 47 -9.85 8.08 16.11
N THR A 48 -10.64 7.02 15.89
CA THR A 48 -10.34 5.99 14.89
C THR A 48 -11.45 5.98 13.84
N THR A 49 -11.08 5.90 12.56
CA THR A 49 -12.03 5.95 11.44
C THR A 49 -11.67 4.87 10.41
N GLY A 50 -12.68 4.27 9.78
CA GLY A 50 -12.51 3.46 8.57
C GLY A 50 -12.26 1.96 8.78
N SER A 51 -12.19 1.44 10.00
CA SER A 51 -11.85 0.03 10.26
C SER A 51 -13.02 -0.79 10.85
N HIS A 52 -13.10 -2.06 10.45
CA HIS A 52 -13.88 -3.10 11.13
C HIS A 52 -13.08 -3.77 12.26
N VAL A 53 -11.89 -3.25 12.56
CA VAL A 53 -11.08 -3.67 13.70
C VAL A 53 -11.64 -2.97 14.96
N PRO A 54 -11.79 -3.66 16.09
CA PRO A 54 -12.23 -3.04 17.32
C PRO A 54 -11.39 -1.82 17.67
N ARG A 55 -12.04 -0.73 18.06
CA ARG A 55 -11.35 0.53 18.41
C ARG A 55 -10.27 0.32 19.47
N ALA A 56 -10.55 -0.49 20.48
CA ALA A 56 -9.61 -0.81 21.54
C ALA A 56 -8.30 -1.38 20.97
N THR A 57 -8.38 -2.37 20.08
CA THR A 57 -7.20 -2.98 19.42
C THR A 57 -6.36 -1.96 18.66
N VAL A 58 -7.01 -0.99 17.98
CA VAL A 58 -6.29 0.07 17.25
C VAL A 58 -5.62 1.04 18.22
N LEU A 59 -6.30 1.41 19.32
CA LEU A 59 -5.74 2.31 20.34
C LEU A 59 -4.57 1.67 21.07
N ASP A 60 -4.68 0.40 21.45
CA ASP A 60 -3.62 -0.36 22.10
C ASP A 60 -2.38 -0.47 21.21
N ALA A 61 -2.57 -0.82 19.93
CA ALA A 61 -1.48 -0.87 18.95
C ALA A 61 -0.85 0.50 18.69
N ALA A 62 -1.66 1.57 18.67
CA ALA A 62 -1.18 2.93 18.50
C ALA A 62 -0.26 3.37 19.66
N GLY A 63 -0.56 2.93 20.90
CA GLY A 63 0.25 3.21 22.08
C GLY A 63 0.41 4.70 22.36
N ILE A 64 -0.65 5.49 22.14
CA ILE A 64 -0.66 6.94 22.37
C ILE A 64 -1.01 7.20 23.82
N LYS A 65 -0.12 7.86 24.55
CA LYS A 65 -0.38 8.31 25.92
C LYS A 65 -1.12 9.64 25.88
N LEU A 66 -2.27 9.72 26.54
CA LEU A 66 -2.97 10.98 26.76
C LEU A 66 -2.07 11.93 27.55
N GLY A 67 -2.18 13.24 27.30
CA GLY A 67 -1.29 14.24 27.89
C GLY A 67 0.05 14.43 27.17
N THR A 68 0.36 13.62 26.13
CA THR A 68 1.58 13.84 25.33
C THR A 68 1.41 15.09 24.46
N PRO A 69 2.40 16.00 24.41
CA PRO A 69 2.36 17.14 23.50
C PRO A 69 2.23 16.69 22.03
N LEU A 70 1.28 17.28 21.29
CA LEU A 70 1.03 16.94 19.88
C LEU A 70 2.29 17.10 19.02
N ALA A 71 3.13 18.10 19.30
CA ALA A 71 4.37 18.32 18.58
C ALA A 71 5.41 17.18 18.75
N ARG A 72 5.27 16.32 19.77
CA ARG A 72 6.13 15.16 20.02
C ARG A 72 5.58 13.86 19.46
N ILE A 73 4.41 13.89 18.84
CA ILE A 73 3.77 12.70 18.27
C ILE A 73 4.42 12.34 16.93
N ASP A 74 5.10 11.20 16.90
CA ASP A 74 5.55 10.58 15.64
C ASP A 74 4.38 9.82 14.99
N THR A 75 3.68 10.51 14.10
CA THR A 75 2.55 9.97 13.35
C THR A 75 2.94 8.77 12.49
N GLY A 76 4.16 8.77 11.94
CA GLY A 76 4.69 7.67 11.13
C GLY A 76 4.93 6.41 11.96
N ALA A 77 5.54 6.53 13.14
CA ALA A 77 5.76 5.40 14.02
C ALA A 77 4.43 4.80 14.51
N ILE A 78 3.44 5.62 14.81
CA ILE A 78 2.09 5.17 15.18
C ILE A 78 1.44 4.42 14.02
N ALA A 79 1.48 4.97 12.80
CA ALA A 79 0.93 4.32 11.62
C ALA A 79 1.55 2.93 11.41
N ARG A 80 2.88 2.82 11.48
CA ARG A 80 3.59 1.52 11.37
C ARG A 80 3.20 0.53 12.46
N ARG A 81 2.93 0.98 13.69
CA ARG A 81 2.45 0.08 14.76
C ARG A 81 1.05 -0.45 14.47
N VAL A 82 0.14 0.42 14.05
CA VAL A 82 -1.24 0.06 13.68
C VAL A 82 -1.28 -0.88 12.46
N GLU A 83 -0.39 -0.70 11.48
CA GLU A 83 -0.26 -1.57 10.31
C GLU A 83 0.24 -3.00 10.62
N ARG A 84 0.79 -3.25 11.81
CA ARG A 84 1.11 -4.61 12.28
C ARG A 84 -0.13 -5.44 12.58
N ILE A 85 -1.27 -4.82 12.79
CA ILE A 85 -2.56 -5.52 12.93
C ILE A 85 -2.87 -6.20 11.60
N THR A 86 -3.02 -7.52 11.60
CA THR A 86 -3.21 -8.32 10.36
C THR A 86 -4.39 -7.84 9.52
N GLN A 87 -5.46 -7.38 10.14
CA GLN A 87 -6.67 -6.89 9.46
C GLN A 87 -6.51 -5.49 8.86
N VAL A 88 -5.44 -4.75 9.23
CA VAL A 88 -5.17 -3.41 8.72
C VAL A 88 -4.23 -3.49 7.53
N GLN A 89 -4.66 -2.97 6.39
CA GLN A 89 -3.82 -2.89 5.17
C GLN A 89 -2.92 -1.67 5.20
N SER A 90 -3.45 -0.54 5.64
CA SER A 90 -2.72 0.71 5.79
C SER A 90 -3.34 1.56 6.88
N ALA A 91 -2.52 2.35 7.55
CA ALA A 91 -2.95 3.34 8.52
C ALA A 91 -2.39 4.72 8.16
N ARG A 92 -3.19 5.75 8.38
CA ARG A 92 -2.77 7.15 8.30
C ARG A 92 -3.11 7.82 9.61
N VAL A 93 -2.14 8.51 10.19
CA VAL A 93 -2.31 9.24 11.43
C VAL A 93 -2.15 10.73 11.13
N THR A 94 -3.12 11.52 11.55
CA THR A 94 -3.12 12.97 11.40
C THR A 94 -3.34 13.63 12.75
N LEU A 95 -2.66 14.74 12.97
CA LEU A 95 -2.89 15.59 14.13
C LEU A 95 -4.06 16.53 13.80
N SER A 96 -5.03 16.59 14.69
CA SER A 96 -6.15 17.54 14.63
C SER A 96 -6.01 18.49 15.81
N TRP A 97 -5.42 19.64 15.56
CA TRP A 97 -5.21 20.68 16.56
C TRP A 97 -6.54 21.17 17.14
N PRO A 98 -6.60 21.55 18.42
CA PRO A 98 -5.47 21.71 19.35
C PRO A 98 -5.10 20.44 20.17
N ASP A 99 -5.93 19.38 20.21
CA ASP A 99 -5.84 18.33 21.24
C ASP A 99 -6.13 16.91 20.75
N SER A 100 -6.28 16.69 19.45
CA SER A 100 -6.79 15.41 18.94
C SER A 100 -5.83 14.74 17.97
N VAL A 101 -5.82 13.39 17.98
CA VAL A 101 -5.16 12.54 16.99
C VAL A 101 -6.23 11.72 16.27
N VAL A 102 -6.19 11.70 14.94
CA VAL A 102 -7.10 10.90 14.12
C VAL A 102 -6.32 9.80 13.43
N ILE A 103 -6.74 8.55 13.63
CA ILE A 103 -6.17 7.36 13.02
C ILE A 103 -7.15 6.83 11.97
N TRP A 104 -6.77 6.94 10.72
CA TRP A 104 -7.50 6.38 9.59
C TRP A 104 -6.94 4.99 9.29
N THR A 105 -7.80 3.99 9.25
CA THR A 105 -7.40 2.61 8.94
C THR A 105 -8.14 2.10 7.72
N ARG A 106 -7.41 1.42 6.84
CA ARG A 106 -7.96 0.72 5.68
C ARG A 106 -7.97 -0.78 5.96
N ARG A 107 -9.11 -1.40 5.78
CA ARG A 107 -9.26 -2.84 5.95
C ARG A 107 -8.44 -3.61 4.91
N ARG A 108 -7.77 -4.65 5.36
CA ARG A 108 -7.14 -5.64 4.49
C ARG A 108 -8.20 -6.59 3.97
N ALA A 109 -8.25 -6.78 2.65
CA ALA A 109 -9.17 -7.70 2.00
C ALA A 109 -8.41 -8.86 1.36
N ALA A 110 -8.92 -10.08 1.51
CA ALA A 110 -8.42 -11.23 0.77
C ALA A 110 -8.75 -11.06 -0.72
N VAL A 111 -7.78 -11.38 -1.56
CA VAL A 111 -7.89 -11.35 -3.03
C VAL A 111 -7.70 -12.75 -3.57
N PHE A 112 -6.75 -13.47 -3.01
CA PHE A 112 -6.37 -14.80 -3.45
C PHE A 112 -6.74 -15.87 -2.46
N THR A 113 -6.89 -17.09 -2.97
CA THR A 113 -6.82 -18.30 -2.19
C THR A 113 -5.65 -19.14 -2.69
N VAL A 114 -4.82 -19.63 -1.76
CA VAL A 114 -3.68 -20.51 -2.04
C VAL A 114 -3.91 -21.84 -1.34
N ARG A 115 -3.58 -22.95 -1.98
CA ARG A 115 -3.63 -24.24 -1.32
C ARG A 115 -2.49 -24.37 -0.30
N ALA A 116 -2.82 -24.74 0.92
CA ALA A 116 -1.91 -24.90 2.05
C ALA A 116 -2.06 -26.33 2.60
N GLY A 117 -1.38 -27.29 1.97
CA GLY A 117 -1.57 -28.71 2.24
C GLY A 117 -3.01 -29.15 1.98
N GLN A 118 -3.72 -29.59 3.02
CA GLN A 118 -5.14 -29.99 2.95
C GLN A 118 -6.12 -28.82 3.19
N ARG A 119 -5.61 -27.60 3.38
CA ARG A 119 -6.43 -26.42 3.65
C ARG A 119 -6.21 -25.34 2.58
N TYR A 120 -6.97 -24.27 2.69
CA TYR A 120 -6.87 -23.09 1.83
C TYR A 120 -6.57 -21.87 2.68
N ALA A 121 -5.57 -21.09 2.28
CA ALA A 121 -5.26 -19.80 2.89
C ALA A 121 -5.87 -18.67 2.07
N ALA A 122 -6.64 -17.81 2.70
CA ALA A 122 -7.12 -16.56 2.09
C ALA A 122 -6.05 -15.47 2.29
N VAL A 123 -5.55 -14.94 1.18
CA VAL A 123 -4.36 -14.10 1.11
C VAL A 123 -4.70 -12.78 0.44
N ASP A 124 -4.12 -11.67 0.91
CA ASP A 124 -4.26 -10.39 0.23
C ASP A 124 -3.30 -10.27 -0.98
N SER A 125 -3.37 -9.15 -1.68
CA SER A 125 -2.52 -8.88 -2.84
C SER A 125 -1.04 -8.58 -2.49
N TYR A 126 -0.65 -8.65 -1.22
CA TYR A 126 0.72 -8.51 -0.73
C TYR A 126 1.25 -9.78 -0.05
N GLY A 127 0.54 -10.89 -0.20
CA GLY A 127 0.94 -12.18 0.36
C GLY A 127 0.66 -12.33 1.86
N VAL A 128 -0.17 -11.47 2.46
CA VAL A 128 -0.53 -11.59 3.87
C VAL A 128 -1.69 -12.57 4.01
N VAL A 129 -1.51 -13.62 4.81
CA VAL A 129 -2.57 -14.56 5.14
C VAL A 129 -3.51 -13.94 6.16
N LEU A 130 -4.81 -13.88 5.82
CA LEU A 130 -5.85 -13.37 6.71
C LEU A 130 -6.54 -14.48 7.50
N ARG A 131 -6.77 -15.61 6.85
CA ARG A 131 -7.42 -16.78 7.47
C ARG A 131 -7.13 -18.05 6.68
N THR A 132 -7.28 -19.20 7.33
CA THR A 132 -7.27 -20.52 6.69
C THR A 132 -8.63 -21.18 6.82
N ALA A 133 -9.01 -22.01 5.83
CA ALA A 133 -10.27 -22.73 5.79
C ALA A 133 -10.04 -24.16 5.30
N ALA A 134 -10.92 -25.10 5.66
CA ALA A 134 -10.86 -26.47 5.17
C ALA A 134 -11.31 -26.57 3.71
N SER A 135 -12.23 -25.72 3.28
CA SER A 135 -12.71 -25.63 1.90
C SER A 135 -12.26 -24.33 1.24
N ARG A 136 -12.24 -24.34 -0.10
CA ARG A 136 -11.91 -23.15 -0.89
C ARG A 136 -12.93 -22.03 -0.63
N PRO A 137 -12.49 -20.86 -0.13
CA PRO A 137 -13.38 -19.72 0.01
C PRO A 137 -13.92 -19.25 -1.34
N ALA A 138 -15.23 -19.03 -1.43
CA ALA A 138 -15.86 -18.50 -2.63
C ALA A 138 -15.45 -17.03 -2.88
N GLY A 139 -15.47 -16.60 -4.15
CA GLY A 139 -15.22 -15.22 -4.55
C GLY A 139 -13.75 -14.81 -4.53
N LEU A 140 -12.82 -15.70 -4.16
CA LEU A 140 -11.39 -15.43 -4.22
C LEU A 140 -10.77 -16.08 -5.47
N ILE A 141 -9.77 -15.40 -6.03
CA ILE A 141 -8.98 -15.88 -7.15
C ILE A 141 -8.05 -16.99 -6.65
N MET A 142 -8.04 -18.16 -7.32
CA MET A 142 -7.06 -19.19 -7.02
C MET A 142 -5.68 -18.71 -7.48
N LEU A 143 -4.71 -18.74 -6.60
CA LEU A 143 -3.33 -18.46 -6.95
C LEU A 143 -2.55 -19.77 -6.96
N LEU A 144 -1.94 -20.07 -8.10
CA LEU A 144 -1.02 -21.19 -8.32
C LEU A 144 0.38 -20.59 -8.50
N PRO A 145 1.24 -20.66 -7.49
CA PRO A 145 2.64 -20.29 -7.65
C PRO A 145 3.38 -21.29 -8.54
N ALA A 146 4.60 -20.99 -8.95
CA ALA A 146 5.38 -21.78 -9.90
C ALA A 146 5.37 -23.28 -9.63
N ALA A 147 5.42 -24.07 -10.70
CA ALA A 147 5.43 -25.52 -10.66
C ALA A 147 6.52 -26.06 -9.70
N GLY A 148 6.11 -26.88 -8.74
CA GLY A 148 6.95 -27.37 -7.64
C GLY A 148 6.55 -26.88 -6.26
N GLN A 149 5.78 -25.79 -6.16
CA GLN A 149 5.23 -25.28 -4.91
C GLN A 149 3.74 -25.64 -4.73
N THR A 150 3.38 -26.88 -5.07
CA THR A 150 2.04 -27.44 -4.83
C THR A 150 1.84 -27.72 -3.35
N GLY A 151 1.56 -26.70 -2.60
CA GLY A 151 1.29 -26.85 -1.18
C GLY A 151 2.22 -25.99 -0.35
N TRP A 152 1.81 -24.76 -0.12
CA TRP A 152 2.43 -23.95 0.90
C TRP A 152 2.22 -24.61 2.27
N THR A 153 3.32 -25.07 2.86
CA THR A 153 3.35 -25.71 4.19
C THR A 153 4.12 -24.88 5.21
N GLY A 154 4.51 -23.66 4.81
CA GLY A 154 5.38 -22.80 5.60
C GLY A 154 4.65 -21.70 6.38
N PRO A 155 5.36 -20.99 7.25
CA PRO A 155 4.82 -19.85 7.98
C PRO A 155 4.40 -18.72 7.03
N ASP A 156 3.37 -17.98 7.41
CA ASP A 156 2.72 -16.88 6.65
C ASP A 156 3.69 -15.87 6.02
N GLN A 157 4.87 -15.72 6.59
CA GLN A 157 5.90 -14.79 6.11
C GLN A 157 6.51 -15.17 4.76
N ARG A 158 6.48 -16.45 4.34
CA ARG A 158 7.05 -16.88 3.05
C ARG A 158 6.26 -16.32 1.87
N LEU A 159 4.93 -16.33 1.93
CA LEU A 159 4.08 -15.78 0.86
C LEU A 159 4.31 -14.26 0.66
N ARG A 160 4.60 -13.53 1.73
CA ARG A 160 4.91 -12.09 1.66
C ARG A 160 6.23 -11.77 0.95
N ARG A 161 7.10 -12.76 0.79
CA ARG A 161 8.41 -12.63 0.14
C ARG A 161 8.51 -13.42 -1.15
N ASP A 162 7.47 -14.17 -1.49
CA ASP A 162 7.42 -14.97 -2.71
C ASP A 162 7.27 -14.04 -3.93
N PRO A 163 8.25 -14.04 -4.86
CA PRO A 163 8.21 -13.15 -6.03
C PRO A 163 6.99 -13.41 -6.92
N SER A 164 6.54 -14.67 -7.03
CA SER A 164 5.37 -15.06 -7.82
C SER A 164 4.09 -14.52 -7.22
N VAL A 165 3.93 -14.62 -5.88
CA VAL A 165 2.78 -14.06 -5.15
C VAL A 165 2.72 -12.55 -5.26
N LEU A 166 3.88 -11.88 -5.12
CA LEU A 166 3.97 -10.42 -5.24
C LEU A 166 3.67 -9.94 -6.67
N ALA A 167 4.15 -10.69 -7.69
CA ALA A 167 3.86 -10.41 -9.09
C ALA A 167 2.38 -10.55 -9.40
N ALA A 168 1.76 -11.68 -9.03
CA ALA A 168 0.32 -11.88 -9.16
C ALA A 168 -0.49 -10.77 -8.48
N GLY A 169 -0.08 -10.39 -7.27
CA GLY A 169 -0.68 -9.29 -6.52
C GLY A 169 -0.54 -7.95 -7.24
N ALA A 170 0.62 -7.63 -7.80
CA ALA A 170 0.87 -6.41 -8.55
C ALA A 170 0.01 -6.35 -9.82
N VAL A 171 -0.05 -7.45 -10.57
CA VAL A 171 -0.90 -7.59 -11.76
C VAL A 171 -2.36 -7.34 -11.42
N VAL A 172 -2.92 -8.04 -10.43
CA VAL A 172 -4.35 -7.91 -10.06
C VAL A 172 -4.69 -6.53 -9.49
N ARG A 173 -3.77 -5.88 -8.76
CA ARG A 173 -3.97 -4.50 -8.28
C ARG A 173 -4.02 -3.48 -9.41
N GLY A 174 -3.20 -3.66 -10.45
CA GLY A 174 -3.16 -2.77 -11.62
C GLY A 174 -4.30 -2.97 -12.61
N MET A 175 -5.13 -4.00 -12.43
CA MET A 175 -6.23 -4.30 -13.37
C MET A 175 -7.50 -3.51 -13.11
N PRO A 176 -8.22 -3.13 -14.17
CA PRO A 176 -9.56 -2.58 -14.04
C PRO A 176 -10.55 -3.62 -13.48
N ALA A 177 -11.58 -3.12 -12.80
CA ALA A 177 -12.55 -3.98 -12.10
C ALA A 177 -13.26 -4.97 -13.01
N TRP A 178 -13.57 -4.57 -14.25
CA TRP A 178 -14.27 -5.41 -15.22
C TRP A 178 -13.49 -6.67 -15.60
N LEU A 179 -12.16 -6.58 -15.72
CA LEU A 179 -11.29 -7.72 -16.04
C LEU A 179 -11.03 -8.56 -14.80
N ARG A 180 -10.71 -7.92 -13.69
CA ARG A 180 -10.48 -8.58 -12.40
C ARG A 180 -11.65 -9.45 -11.98
N GLY A 181 -12.89 -9.01 -12.17
CA GLY A 181 -14.09 -9.78 -11.87
C GLY A 181 -14.29 -11.04 -12.72
N ARG A 182 -13.56 -11.19 -13.83
CA ARG A 182 -13.60 -12.38 -14.69
C ARG A 182 -12.55 -13.43 -14.35
N ILE A 183 -11.51 -13.06 -13.57
CA ILE A 183 -10.41 -13.98 -13.24
C ILE A 183 -10.88 -15.02 -12.24
N THR A 184 -10.61 -16.29 -12.53
CA THR A 184 -10.86 -17.42 -11.63
C THR A 184 -9.56 -17.95 -11.03
N THR A 185 -8.47 -17.92 -11.80
CA THR A 185 -7.16 -18.42 -11.38
C THR A 185 -6.05 -17.50 -11.92
N VAL A 186 -4.99 -17.37 -11.16
CA VAL A 186 -3.73 -16.75 -11.58
C VAL A 186 -2.64 -17.79 -11.39
N GLU A 187 -1.93 -18.10 -12.46
CA GLU A 187 -0.71 -18.91 -12.44
C GLU A 187 0.47 -17.94 -12.50
N ALA A 188 1.40 -18.02 -11.56
CA ALA A 188 2.55 -17.13 -11.52
C ALA A 188 3.83 -17.95 -11.35
N ALA A 189 4.57 -18.11 -12.44
CA ALA A 189 5.86 -18.80 -12.45
C ALA A 189 7.03 -17.86 -12.08
N GLY A 190 6.79 -16.55 -12.00
CA GLY A 190 7.78 -15.54 -11.64
C GLY A 190 7.26 -14.13 -11.94
N PRO A 191 8.12 -13.10 -11.73
CA PRO A 191 7.74 -11.69 -11.88
C PRO A 191 7.28 -11.28 -13.28
N ALA A 192 7.79 -11.94 -14.31
CA ALA A 192 7.48 -11.67 -15.71
C ALA A 192 6.59 -12.74 -16.37
N ASN A 193 6.19 -13.77 -15.64
CA ASN A 193 5.41 -14.87 -16.18
C ASN A 193 4.14 -15.10 -15.34
N VAL A 194 3.16 -14.23 -15.56
CA VAL A 194 1.85 -14.32 -14.94
C VAL A 194 0.81 -14.65 -16.02
N ILE A 195 0.10 -15.74 -15.82
CA ILE A 195 -1.00 -16.21 -16.68
C ILE A 195 -2.30 -16.06 -15.91
N LEU A 196 -3.32 -15.55 -16.56
CA LEU A 196 -4.66 -15.40 -16.01
C LEU A 196 -5.58 -16.44 -16.65
N ILE A 197 -6.38 -17.08 -15.83
CA ILE A 197 -7.49 -17.92 -16.32
C ILE A 197 -8.78 -17.21 -16.00
N LEU A 198 -9.52 -16.86 -17.04
CA LEU A 198 -10.82 -16.20 -16.93
C LEU A 198 -11.95 -17.21 -16.80
N ARG A 199 -13.14 -16.75 -16.45
CA ARG A 199 -14.36 -17.56 -16.50
C ARG A 199 -14.55 -18.10 -17.91
N GLY A 200 -14.92 -19.38 -18.00
CA GLY A 200 -15.01 -20.08 -19.30
C GLY A 200 -13.70 -20.73 -19.75
N GLY A 201 -12.64 -20.69 -18.93
CA GLY A 201 -11.38 -21.38 -19.20
C GLY A 201 -10.44 -20.65 -20.17
N VAL A 202 -10.75 -19.41 -20.50
CA VAL A 202 -9.90 -18.58 -21.38
C VAL A 202 -8.58 -18.28 -20.68
N ARG A 203 -7.45 -18.59 -21.32
CA ARG A 203 -6.09 -18.32 -20.84
C ARG A 203 -5.56 -17.01 -21.41
N VAL A 204 -4.96 -16.21 -20.57
CA VAL A 204 -4.34 -14.92 -20.96
C VAL A 204 -2.92 -14.89 -20.42
N SER A 205 -1.94 -14.90 -21.31
CA SER A 205 -0.55 -14.58 -20.97
C SER A 205 -0.45 -13.08 -20.72
N TRP A 206 -0.34 -12.72 -19.43
CA TRP A 206 -0.26 -11.30 -19.04
C TRP A 206 1.18 -10.82 -18.93
N GLY A 207 2.09 -11.72 -18.60
CA GLY A 207 3.49 -11.38 -18.38
C GLY A 207 3.70 -10.60 -17.08
N SER A 208 4.42 -9.50 -17.15
CA SER A 208 4.74 -8.65 -15.99
C SER A 208 3.59 -7.71 -15.60
N SER A 209 3.71 -7.05 -14.43
CA SER A 209 2.77 -6.03 -13.97
C SER A 209 2.88 -4.69 -14.69
N GLY A 210 3.91 -4.50 -15.53
CA GLY A 210 4.08 -3.29 -16.33
C GLY A 210 2.98 -3.10 -17.38
N HIS A 211 2.72 -1.84 -17.76
CA HIS A 211 1.77 -1.44 -18.81
C HIS A 211 0.34 -1.96 -18.61
N GLY A 212 -0.07 -2.24 -17.37
CA GLY A 212 -1.39 -2.81 -17.05
C GLY A 212 -2.58 -2.16 -17.73
N PRO A 213 -2.72 -0.82 -17.73
CA PRO A 213 -3.81 -0.14 -18.43
C PRO A 213 -3.83 -0.37 -19.95
N ALA A 214 -2.65 -0.39 -20.61
CA ALA A 214 -2.53 -0.65 -22.03
C ALA A 214 -2.94 -2.09 -22.38
N LYS A 215 -2.39 -3.08 -21.64
CA LYS A 215 -2.76 -4.49 -21.78
C LYS A 215 -4.26 -4.72 -21.55
N ALA A 216 -4.84 -4.05 -20.57
CA ALA A 216 -6.27 -4.17 -20.30
C ALA A 216 -7.13 -3.58 -21.43
N LYS A 217 -6.71 -2.46 -22.04
CA LYS A 217 -7.39 -1.86 -23.19
C LYS A 217 -7.35 -2.81 -24.39
N GLU A 218 -6.21 -3.38 -24.66
CA GLU A 218 -6.01 -4.35 -25.72
C GLU A 218 -6.84 -5.62 -25.50
N MET A 219 -6.81 -6.16 -24.28
CA MET A 219 -7.62 -7.30 -23.86
C MET A 219 -9.13 -7.06 -24.08
N ALA A 220 -9.61 -5.82 -23.89
CA ALA A 220 -11.01 -5.48 -24.14
C ALA A 220 -11.39 -5.61 -25.64
N ILE A 221 -10.45 -5.40 -26.54
CA ILE A 221 -10.63 -5.57 -28.00
C ILE A 221 -10.55 -7.06 -28.34
N LEU A 222 -9.52 -7.73 -27.88
CA LEU A 222 -9.24 -9.13 -28.19
C LEU A 222 -10.34 -10.08 -27.70
N LEU A 223 -10.95 -9.81 -26.56
CA LEU A 223 -12.07 -10.63 -26.03
C LEU A 223 -13.29 -10.69 -26.97
N ARG A 224 -13.37 -9.83 -27.99
CA ARG A 224 -14.42 -9.87 -29.02
C ARG A 224 -14.20 -10.99 -30.05
N THR A 225 -12.98 -11.51 -30.14
CA THR A 225 -12.61 -12.55 -31.11
C THR A 225 -13.01 -13.97 -30.68
N ASN A 226 -13.47 -14.14 -29.42
CA ASN A 226 -13.86 -15.42 -28.82
C ASN A 226 -12.79 -16.52 -28.88
N ALA A 227 -11.51 -16.15 -28.91
CA ALA A 227 -10.40 -17.10 -28.82
C ALA A 227 -10.29 -17.68 -27.39
N ARG A 228 -9.61 -18.81 -27.27
CA ARG A 228 -9.36 -19.46 -25.95
C ARG A 228 -8.02 -19.07 -25.33
N TYR A 229 -7.14 -18.50 -26.11
CA TYR A 229 -5.83 -18.03 -25.69
C TYR A 229 -5.56 -16.62 -26.21
N TYR A 230 -5.03 -15.79 -25.34
CA TYR A 230 -4.57 -14.43 -25.65
C TYR A 230 -3.21 -14.20 -25.05
N ASP A 231 -2.32 -13.56 -25.80
CA ASP A 231 -1.05 -13.08 -25.28
C ASP A 231 -1.02 -11.56 -25.35
N VAL A 232 -0.94 -10.92 -24.20
CA VAL A 232 -0.80 -9.47 -24.01
C VAL A 232 0.43 -9.16 -23.15
N SER A 233 1.38 -10.07 -23.08
CA SER A 233 2.62 -9.90 -22.30
C SER A 233 3.43 -8.71 -22.81
N ASP A 234 3.44 -8.51 -24.13
CA ASP A 234 3.93 -7.31 -24.79
C ASP A 234 2.79 -6.60 -25.53
N PRO A 235 2.39 -5.39 -25.11
CA PRO A 235 1.29 -4.67 -25.77
C PRO A 235 1.60 -4.21 -27.20
N ALA A 236 2.85 -4.31 -27.67
CA ALA A 236 3.21 -4.00 -29.05
C ALA A 236 3.01 -5.19 -30.01
N THR A 237 2.91 -6.41 -29.50
CA THR A 237 2.88 -7.66 -30.30
C THR A 237 1.84 -8.66 -29.81
N ALA A 238 0.61 -8.18 -29.53
CA ALA A 238 -0.42 -9.08 -29.03
C ALA A 238 -0.84 -10.13 -30.05
N VAL A 239 -0.93 -11.39 -29.62
CA VAL A 239 -1.27 -12.54 -30.46
C VAL A 239 -2.50 -13.25 -29.90
N THR A 240 -3.34 -13.77 -30.80
CA THR A 240 -4.47 -14.66 -30.47
C THR A 240 -4.23 -16.04 -31.05
N GLY A 241 -4.54 -17.11 -30.30
CA GLY A 241 -4.37 -18.48 -30.75
C GLY A 241 -5.44 -19.43 -30.20
N SER A 242 -5.54 -20.60 -30.83
CA SER A 242 -6.25 -21.74 -30.26
C SER A 242 -5.33 -22.50 -29.28
N ALA A 243 -5.90 -23.13 -28.26
CA ALA A 243 -5.16 -23.79 -27.16
C ALA A 243 -4.29 -25.01 -27.59
N GLY A 244 -4.00 -25.17 -28.88
CA GLY A 244 -3.25 -26.32 -29.43
C GLY A 244 -1.91 -25.97 -30.08
N ASP A 245 -1.50 -24.70 -30.13
CA ASP A 245 -0.34 -24.28 -30.93
C ASP A 245 0.92 -24.01 -30.08
N THR A 246 1.14 -24.79 -29.06
CA THR A 246 2.40 -24.77 -28.31
C THR A 246 3.26 -25.97 -28.72
N GLY A 247 4.02 -25.82 -29.82
CA GLY A 247 5.14 -26.74 -30.04
C GLY A 247 5.21 -27.41 -31.37
N SER A 248 5.57 -26.69 -32.44
CA SER A 248 6.33 -27.26 -33.54
C SER A 248 7.05 -26.15 -34.32
N GLU A 249 8.13 -25.64 -33.74
CA GLU A 249 9.24 -25.08 -34.51
C GLU A 249 10.53 -25.60 -33.92
N SER A 250 10.91 -26.78 -34.37
CA SER A 250 12.26 -27.31 -34.31
C SER A 250 12.53 -27.90 -35.71
N GLY A 251 13.19 -27.15 -36.52
CA GLY A 251 13.79 -27.50 -37.76
C GLY A 251 15.16 -26.83 -37.84
#